data_e1b158c029dba29cee358a036f5a938c
#
_entry.id   e1b158c029dba29cee358a036f5a938c
#
_cell.length_a   1.000
_cell.length_b   1.000
_cell.length_c   1.000
_cell.angle_alpha   90.00
_cell.angle_beta   90.00
_cell.angle_gamma   90.00
#
_symmetry.space_group_name_H-M   'P 1'
#
loop_
_entity.id
_entity.type
_entity.pdbx_description
1 polymer ?
#
loop_
_entity_poly.entity_id
_entity_poly.type
_entity_poly.pdbx_seq_one_letter_code
_entity_poly.pdbx_strand_id
1 'polypeptide(L)'
;MLVYLDNCSFTRPYDDQDQTRIHMETIAKMDIQNMIATGKIFLAASDYLLYENSMKKDEEIRDHIHNFIVDHVVAFVNDSDPALDSVINEIIGAGIKNMDASHLAAAIVSGCDYFITTDDRILKYETDRIKIVTPVQFLMDNEVI
;
A
#
# COMPACT_ATOMS: atom_id res chain seq x y z
N MET A 1 11.42 3.41 9.47
CA MET A 1 10.98 3.13 8.08
C MET A 1 9.47 3.24 8.00
N LEU A 2 8.99 4.02 7.06
CA LEU A 2 7.56 4.26 6.84
C LEU A 2 7.15 3.61 5.52
N VAL A 3 6.06 2.83 5.53
CA VAL A 3 5.57 2.10 4.35
C VAL A 3 4.09 2.41 4.10
N TYR A 4 3.70 2.34 2.83
CA TYR A 4 2.31 2.42 2.40
C TYR A 4 1.95 1.09 1.75
N LEU A 5 0.93 0.42 2.28
CA LEU A 5 0.40 -0.82 1.72
C LEU A 5 -0.79 -0.50 0.83
N ASP A 6 -0.67 -0.84 -0.46
CA ASP A 6 -1.79 -0.71 -1.39
C ASP A 6 -2.91 -1.67 -1.02
N ASN A 7 -4.14 -1.32 -1.42
CA ASN A 7 -5.32 -2.11 -1.07
C ASN A 7 -5.24 -3.56 -1.58
N CYS A 8 -4.70 -3.77 -2.77
CA CYS A 8 -4.50 -5.11 -3.32
C CYS A 8 -3.58 -5.98 -2.45
N SER A 9 -2.59 -5.39 -1.77
CA SER A 9 -1.76 -6.11 -0.81
C SER A 9 -2.55 -6.56 0.41
N PHE A 10 -3.43 -5.70 0.93
CA PHE A 10 -4.30 -6.07 2.04
C PHE A 10 -5.26 -7.20 1.70
N THR A 11 -5.71 -7.31 0.45
CA THR A 11 -6.70 -8.31 0.03
C THR A 11 -6.10 -9.64 -0.38
N ARG A 12 -4.78 -9.75 -0.58
CA ARG A 12 -4.14 -11.00 -1.02
C ARG A 12 -4.50 -12.24 -0.20
N PRO A 13 -4.61 -12.19 1.14
CA PRO A 13 -5.01 -13.36 1.93
C PRO A 13 -6.39 -13.92 1.58
N TYR A 14 -7.25 -13.14 0.95
CA TYR A 14 -8.62 -13.49 0.58
C TYR A 14 -8.75 -13.92 -0.88
N ASP A 15 -7.65 -13.85 -1.66
CA ASP A 15 -7.59 -14.28 -3.06
C ASP A 15 -7.31 -15.79 -3.15
N ASP A 16 -7.31 -16.33 -4.39
CA ASP A 16 -7.08 -17.75 -4.66
C ASP A 16 -5.67 -18.18 -4.28
N GLN A 17 -5.53 -18.86 -3.14
CA GLN A 17 -4.23 -19.30 -2.61
C GLN A 17 -3.63 -20.49 -3.38
N ASP A 18 -4.36 -21.11 -4.31
CA ASP A 18 -3.82 -22.16 -5.18
C ASP A 18 -2.83 -21.61 -6.21
N GLN A 19 -2.88 -20.31 -6.49
CA GLN A 19 -1.88 -19.64 -7.32
C GLN A 19 -0.63 -19.35 -6.48
N THR A 20 0.51 -19.86 -6.92
CA THR A 20 1.78 -19.75 -6.18
C THR A 20 2.17 -18.29 -5.88
N ARG A 21 2.05 -17.40 -6.86
CA ARG A 21 2.35 -15.97 -6.67
C ARG A 21 1.49 -15.37 -5.57
N ILE A 22 0.18 -15.60 -5.61
CA ILE A 22 -0.77 -15.06 -4.63
C ILE A 22 -0.44 -15.60 -3.24
N HIS A 23 -0.14 -16.90 -3.14
CA HIS A 23 0.22 -17.51 -1.87
C HIS A 23 1.49 -16.91 -1.27
N MET A 24 2.53 -16.71 -2.08
CA MET A 24 3.77 -16.09 -1.64
C MET A 24 3.57 -14.64 -1.21
N GLU A 25 2.79 -13.87 -1.97
CA GLU A 25 2.46 -12.49 -1.62
C GLU A 25 1.64 -12.40 -0.34
N THR A 26 0.75 -13.36 -0.11
CA THR A 26 -0.02 -13.48 1.14
C THR A 26 0.90 -13.69 2.34
N ILE A 27 1.81 -14.65 2.26
CA ILE A 27 2.76 -14.92 3.35
C ILE A 27 3.62 -13.70 3.64
N ALA A 28 4.15 -13.08 2.60
CA ALA A 28 4.98 -11.88 2.75
C ALA A 28 4.19 -10.71 3.37
N LYS A 29 2.95 -10.50 2.94
CA LYS A 29 2.08 -9.47 3.50
C LYS A 29 1.80 -9.71 4.98
N MET A 30 1.58 -10.95 5.37
CA MET A 30 1.35 -11.29 6.79
C MET A 30 2.59 -10.98 7.62
N ASP A 31 3.79 -11.25 7.11
CA ASP A 31 5.04 -10.89 7.79
C ASP A 31 5.20 -9.38 7.93
N ILE A 32 4.90 -8.63 6.86
CA ILE A 32 4.93 -7.16 6.87
C ILE A 32 3.95 -6.61 7.90
N GLN A 33 2.74 -7.14 7.92
CA GLN A 33 1.69 -6.74 8.88
C GLN A 33 2.14 -6.99 10.32
N ASN A 34 2.80 -8.12 10.56
CA ASN A 34 3.37 -8.42 11.87
C ASN A 34 4.50 -7.44 12.25
N MET A 35 5.33 -7.05 11.29
CA MET A 35 6.38 -6.03 11.52
C MET A 35 5.76 -4.69 11.89
N ILE A 36 4.64 -4.31 11.29
CA ILE A 36 3.89 -3.10 11.65
C ILE A 36 3.32 -3.22 13.06
N ALA A 37 2.67 -4.33 13.36
CA ALA A 37 2.03 -4.56 14.66
C ALA A 37 3.04 -4.59 15.81
N THR A 38 4.26 -5.03 15.56
CA THR A 38 5.33 -5.09 16.56
C THR A 38 6.22 -3.84 16.60
N GLY A 39 5.91 -2.82 15.80
CA GLY A 39 6.63 -1.56 15.79
C GLY A 39 7.98 -1.57 15.10
N LYS A 40 8.29 -2.59 14.31
CA LYS A 40 9.55 -2.67 13.54
C LYS A 40 9.57 -1.74 12.35
N ILE A 41 8.40 -1.54 11.72
CA ILE A 41 8.17 -0.57 10.66
C ILE A 41 6.87 0.17 10.95
N PHE A 42 6.63 1.29 10.26
CA PHE A 42 5.48 2.15 10.49
C PHE A 42 4.60 2.26 9.27
N LEU A 43 3.28 2.35 9.49
CA LEU A 43 2.27 2.38 8.44
C LEU A 43 1.80 3.81 8.18
N ALA A 44 1.82 4.21 6.91
CA ALA A 44 1.10 5.36 6.40
C ALA A 44 -0.19 4.93 5.72
N ALA A 45 -1.19 5.78 5.74
CA ALA A 45 -2.47 5.57 5.07
C ALA A 45 -3.03 6.89 4.57
N SER A 46 -4.17 6.84 3.88
CA SER A 46 -4.81 8.00 3.30
C SER A 46 -6.32 7.83 3.24
N ASP A 47 -7.03 8.94 2.99
CA ASP A 47 -8.46 8.89 2.67
C ASP A 47 -8.75 8.01 1.46
N TYR A 48 -7.85 7.99 0.46
CA TYR A 48 -8.00 7.16 -0.74
C TYR A 48 -8.01 5.67 -0.39
N LEU A 49 -7.11 5.25 0.51
CA LEU A 49 -7.05 3.86 0.95
C LEU A 49 -8.30 3.44 1.71
N LEU A 50 -8.77 4.28 2.62
CA LEU A 50 -10.00 4.03 3.38
C LEU A 50 -11.21 4.01 2.46
N TYR A 51 -11.28 4.93 1.50
CA TYR A 51 -12.36 4.98 0.52
C TYR A 51 -12.40 3.71 -0.34
N GLU A 52 -11.26 3.30 -0.92
CA GLU A 52 -11.19 2.10 -1.74
C GLU A 52 -11.59 0.86 -0.94
N ASN A 53 -11.11 0.75 0.30
CA ASN A 53 -11.48 -0.36 1.18
C ASN A 53 -13.00 -0.35 1.48
N SER A 54 -13.61 0.85 1.64
CA SER A 54 -15.04 0.98 1.94
C SER A 54 -15.93 0.43 0.82
N MET A 55 -15.40 0.30 -0.40
CA MET A 55 -16.12 -0.22 -1.57
C MET A 55 -16.16 -1.75 -1.63
N LYS A 56 -15.46 -2.45 -0.74
CA LYS A 56 -15.51 -3.91 -0.68
C LYS A 56 -16.87 -4.40 -0.24
N LYS A 57 -17.39 -5.42 -0.94
CA LYS A 57 -18.71 -5.99 -0.66
C LYS A 57 -18.73 -6.87 0.59
N ASP A 58 -17.65 -7.59 0.84
CA ASP A 58 -17.54 -8.44 2.02
C ASP A 58 -17.26 -7.57 3.25
N GLU A 59 -18.26 -7.48 4.11
CA GLU A 59 -18.22 -6.63 5.30
C GLU A 59 -17.15 -7.06 6.30
N GLU A 60 -16.98 -8.35 6.49
CA GLU A 60 -16.02 -8.91 7.43
C GLU A 60 -14.58 -8.59 6.98
N ILE A 61 -14.28 -8.80 5.71
CA ILE A 61 -12.96 -8.48 5.13
C ILE A 61 -12.71 -6.97 5.21
N ARG A 62 -13.70 -6.17 4.80
CA ARG A 62 -13.63 -4.70 4.83
C ARG A 62 -13.32 -4.18 6.23
N ASP A 63 -14.04 -4.67 7.23
CA ASP A 63 -13.90 -4.20 8.60
C ASP A 63 -12.57 -4.66 9.21
N HIS A 64 -12.11 -5.86 8.88
CA HIS A 64 -10.82 -6.37 9.34
C HIS A 64 -9.66 -5.50 8.84
N ILE A 65 -9.68 -5.15 7.56
CA ILE A 65 -8.66 -4.28 6.95
C ILE A 65 -8.74 -2.87 7.54
N HIS A 66 -9.95 -2.31 7.63
CA HIS A 66 -10.18 -0.98 8.20
C HIS A 66 -9.62 -0.89 9.62
N ASN A 67 -9.95 -1.84 10.47
CA ASN A 67 -9.51 -1.86 11.86
C ASN A 67 -7.99 -1.97 11.97
N PHE A 68 -7.34 -2.78 11.14
CA PHE A 68 -5.89 -2.86 11.13
C PHE A 68 -5.26 -1.50 10.79
N ILE A 69 -5.76 -0.83 9.76
CA ILE A 69 -5.25 0.49 9.35
C ILE A 69 -5.43 1.50 10.48
N VAL A 70 -6.63 1.60 11.05
CA VAL A 70 -6.93 2.56 12.11
C VAL A 70 -6.09 2.31 13.35
N ASP A 71 -5.89 1.05 13.72
CA ASP A 71 -5.15 0.68 14.93
C ASP A 71 -3.64 0.94 14.81
N HIS A 72 -3.08 0.94 13.59
CA HIS A 72 -1.63 0.97 13.38
C HIS A 72 -1.10 2.18 12.61
N VAL A 73 -1.95 2.99 11.98
CA VAL A 73 -1.49 4.14 11.19
C VAL A 73 -0.80 5.17 12.05
N VAL A 74 0.37 5.63 11.60
CA VAL A 74 1.14 6.70 12.27
C VAL A 74 1.23 7.97 11.45
N ALA A 75 1.01 7.89 10.13
CA ALA A 75 1.00 9.03 9.21
C ALA A 75 -0.21 8.90 8.29
N PHE A 76 -1.09 9.89 8.31
CA PHE A 76 -2.32 9.88 7.54
C PHE A 76 -2.42 11.13 6.66
N VAL A 77 -2.72 10.93 5.36
CA VAL A 77 -2.89 12.02 4.41
C VAL A 77 -4.36 12.17 4.07
N ASN A 78 -4.91 13.35 4.37
CA ASN A 78 -6.25 13.71 3.95
C ASN A 78 -6.26 14.06 2.47
N ASP A 79 -7.35 13.78 1.77
CA ASP A 79 -7.53 14.07 0.35
C ASP A 79 -7.56 15.57 0.04
N SER A 80 -7.72 16.41 1.05
CA SER A 80 -7.67 17.87 0.94
C SER A 80 -6.27 18.46 1.12
N ASP A 81 -5.24 17.64 1.36
CA ASP A 81 -3.88 18.13 1.54
C ASP A 81 -3.41 18.86 0.26
N PRO A 82 -3.02 20.16 0.38
CA PRO A 82 -2.65 20.95 -0.80
C PRO A 82 -1.38 20.46 -1.51
N ALA A 83 -0.55 19.63 -0.87
CA ALA A 83 0.64 19.07 -1.49
C ALA A 83 0.32 17.96 -2.49
N LEU A 84 -0.89 17.40 -2.49
CA LEU A 84 -1.25 16.24 -3.31
C LEU A 84 -1.40 16.56 -4.80
N ASP A 85 -2.05 17.68 -5.15
CA ASP A 85 -2.50 17.93 -6.52
C ASP A 85 -1.35 17.92 -7.54
N SER A 86 -0.25 18.58 -7.23
CA SER A 86 0.91 18.62 -8.15
C SER A 86 1.56 17.25 -8.31
N VAL A 87 1.63 16.46 -7.25
CA VAL A 87 2.20 15.11 -7.27
C VAL A 87 1.28 14.16 -8.04
N ILE A 88 -0.02 14.22 -7.79
CA ILE A 88 -1.02 13.41 -8.52
C ILE A 88 -0.94 13.71 -10.01
N ASN A 89 -0.91 14.99 -10.41
CA ASN A 89 -0.85 15.39 -11.82
C ASN A 89 0.43 14.90 -12.50
N GLU A 90 1.57 14.97 -11.82
CA GLU A 90 2.83 14.43 -12.32
C GLU A 90 2.74 12.92 -12.59
N ILE A 91 2.17 12.16 -11.66
CA ILE A 91 2.04 10.72 -11.78
C ILE A 91 1.04 10.34 -12.88
N ILE A 92 -0.09 11.03 -12.98
CA ILE A 92 -1.06 10.85 -14.07
C ILE A 92 -0.40 11.13 -15.42
N GLY A 93 0.42 12.18 -15.49
CA GLY A 93 1.17 12.52 -16.70
C GLY A 93 2.14 11.42 -17.15
N ALA A 94 2.58 10.57 -16.24
CA ALA A 94 3.42 9.41 -16.53
C ALA A 94 2.62 8.16 -16.94
N GLY A 95 1.29 8.23 -17.00
CA GLY A 95 0.42 7.16 -17.48
C GLY A 95 -0.25 6.32 -16.41
N ILE A 96 -0.14 6.68 -15.14
CA ILE A 96 -0.80 5.99 -14.03
C ILE A 96 -2.24 6.49 -13.88
N LYS A 97 -3.19 5.60 -13.61
CA LYS A 97 -4.62 5.94 -13.44
C LYS A 97 -4.85 6.75 -12.16
N ASN A 98 -5.94 7.53 -12.16
CA ASN A 98 -6.25 8.50 -11.12
C ASN A 98 -6.18 7.97 -9.68
N MET A 99 -6.84 6.83 -9.40
CA MET A 99 -6.86 6.28 -8.04
C MET A 99 -5.48 5.78 -7.63
N ASP A 100 -4.78 5.07 -8.53
CA ASP A 100 -3.43 4.58 -8.28
C ASP A 100 -2.45 5.75 -8.08
N ALA A 101 -2.59 6.80 -8.88
CA ALA A 101 -1.80 8.02 -8.74
C ALA A 101 -2.06 8.70 -7.40
N SER A 102 -3.29 8.71 -6.93
CA SER A 102 -3.66 9.28 -5.63
C SER A 102 -3.02 8.53 -4.47
N HIS A 103 -3.01 7.20 -4.52
CA HIS A 103 -2.32 6.39 -3.51
C HIS A 103 -0.80 6.64 -3.49
N LEU A 104 -0.17 6.65 -4.67
CA LEU A 104 1.26 6.93 -4.80
C LEU A 104 1.61 8.32 -4.29
N ALA A 105 0.81 9.32 -4.66
CA ALA A 105 1.01 10.69 -4.19
C ALA A 105 0.90 10.79 -2.68
N ALA A 106 -0.10 10.13 -2.08
CA ALA A 106 -0.26 10.10 -0.63
C ALA A 106 0.96 9.49 0.06
N ALA A 107 1.49 8.40 -0.49
CA ALA A 107 2.70 7.76 0.04
C ALA A 107 3.91 8.70 -0.06
N ILE A 108 4.09 9.39 -1.18
CA ILE A 108 5.18 10.34 -1.38
C ILE A 108 5.06 11.53 -0.42
N VAL A 109 3.88 12.12 -0.31
CA VAL A 109 3.62 13.27 0.56
C VAL A 109 3.83 12.90 2.04
N SER A 110 3.49 11.67 2.43
CA SER A 110 3.73 11.17 3.78
C SER A 110 5.21 10.95 4.10
N GLY A 111 6.08 10.94 3.09
CA GLY A 111 7.49 10.63 3.28
C GLY A 111 7.78 9.14 3.40
N CYS A 112 6.97 8.29 2.79
CA CYS A 112 7.19 6.84 2.80
C CYS A 112 8.47 6.44 2.08
N ASP A 113 9.15 5.45 2.64
CA ASP A 113 10.31 4.82 2.01
C ASP A 113 9.89 3.81 0.94
N TYR A 114 8.76 3.15 1.14
CA TYR A 114 8.24 2.11 0.25
C TYR A 114 6.75 2.25 0.00
N PHE A 115 6.37 2.00 -1.24
CA PHE A 115 5.00 1.71 -1.66
C PHE A 115 4.92 0.22 -2.02
N ILE A 116 4.12 -0.55 -1.28
CA ILE A 116 4.07 -2.00 -1.41
C ILE A 116 2.76 -2.38 -2.11
N THR A 117 2.89 -2.99 -3.28
CA THR A 117 1.75 -3.32 -4.14
C THR A 117 1.93 -4.67 -4.82
N THR A 118 0.82 -5.28 -5.23
CA THR A 118 0.81 -6.46 -6.09
C THR A 118 0.33 -6.15 -7.51
N ASP A 119 0.06 -4.88 -7.81
CA ASP A 119 -0.41 -4.45 -9.14
C ASP A 119 0.76 -4.22 -10.09
N ASP A 120 0.85 -5.06 -11.14
CA ASP A 120 1.94 -5.00 -12.11
C ASP A 120 2.01 -3.67 -12.87
N ARG A 121 0.89 -2.99 -13.05
CA ARG A 121 0.86 -1.70 -13.76
C ARG A 121 1.55 -0.62 -12.94
N ILE A 122 1.39 -0.64 -11.61
CA ILE A 122 2.05 0.28 -10.69
C ILE A 122 3.53 -0.08 -10.55
N LEU A 123 3.84 -1.38 -10.47
CA LEU A 123 5.22 -1.87 -10.34
C LEU A 123 6.11 -1.45 -11.52
N LYS A 124 5.53 -1.22 -12.70
CA LYS A 124 6.26 -0.76 -13.89
C LYS A 124 6.60 0.73 -13.88
N TYR A 125 5.97 1.49 -13.00
CA TYR A 125 6.23 2.93 -12.91
C TYR A 125 7.62 3.18 -12.30
N GLU A 126 8.46 3.86 -13.06
CA GLU A 126 9.82 4.20 -12.64
C GLU A 126 9.84 5.60 -12.02
N THR A 127 10.31 5.69 -10.79
CA THR A 127 10.44 6.95 -10.07
C THR A 127 11.58 6.83 -9.04
N ASP A 128 12.24 7.95 -8.77
CA ASP A 128 13.25 8.04 -7.72
C ASP A 128 12.68 8.60 -6.39
N ARG A 129 11.41 8.96 -6.36
CA ARG A 129 10.77 9.56 -5.18
C ARG A 129 10.43 8.54 -4.10
N ILE A 130 10.17 7.31 -4.49
CA ILE A 130 9.74 6.23 -3.59
C ILE A 130 10.08 4.89 -4.23
N LYS A 131 10.38 3.89 -3.41
CA LYS A 131 10.58 2.53 -3.91
C LYS A 131 9.24 1.82 -4.00
N ILE A 132 8.91 1.33 -5.20
CA ILE A 132 7.68 0.58 -5.47
C ILE A 132 8.05 -0.90 -5.59
N VAL A 133 7.55 -1.73 -4.70
CA VAL A 133 7.93 -3.15 -4.62
C VAL A 133 6.74 -4.03 -4.30
N THR A 134 6.89 -5.34 -4.58
CA THR A 134 5.97 -6.34 -4.08
C THR A 134 6.23 -6.64 -2.61
N PRO A 135 5.29 -7.27 -1.88
CA PRO A 135 5.54 -7.70 -0.53
C PRO A 135 6.78 -8.59 -0.39
N VAL A 136 6.98 -9.52 -1.33
CA VAL A 136 8.15 -10.42 -1.32
C VAL A 136 9.44 -9.62 -1.52
N GLN A 137 9.47 -8.70 -2.48
CA GLN A 137 10.65 -7.88 -2.74
C GLN A 137 10.98 -6.99 -1.54
N PHE A 138 9.96 -6.45 -0.87
CA PHE A 138 10.17 -5.66 0.36
C PHE A 138 10.94 -6.46 1.42
N LEU A 139 10.53 -7.71 1.66
CA LEU A 139 11.20 -8.56 2.63
C LEU A 139 12.64 -8.90 2.21
N MET A 140 12.86 -9.14 0.91
CA MET A 140 14.20 -9.38 0.37
C MET A 140 15.09 -8.15 0.53
N ASP A 141 14.59 -6.97 0.18
CA ASP A 141 15.35 -5.71 0.28
C ASP A 141 15.77 -5.41 1.72
N ASN A 142 14.98 -5.82 2.68
CA ASN A 142 15.21 -5.55 4.11
C ASN A 142 15.78 -6.77 4.85
N GLU A 143 16.26 -7.75 4.14
CA GLU A 143 16.96 -8.93 4.68
C GLU A 143 16.13 -9.75 5.68
N VAL A 144 14.81 -9.78 5.51
CA VAL A 144 13.91 -10.60 6.34
C VAL A 144 13.91 -12.04 5.85
N ILE A 145 14.04 -12.20 4.53
CA ILE A 145 14.11 -13.51 3.87
C ILE A 145 15.26 -13.57 2.87
#